data_11419877340ce7e0710c032ca93fb4d1
#
_entry.id   11419877340ce7e0710c032ca93fb4d1
#
_cell.length_a   1.000
_cell.length_b   1.000
_cell.length_c   1.000
_cell.angle_alpha   90.00
_cell.angle_beta   90.00
_cell.angle_gamma   90.00
#
_symmetry.space_group_name_H-M   'P 1'
#
loop_
_entity.id
_entity.type
_entity.pdbx_description
1 polymer ?
#
loop_
_entity_poly.entity_id
_entity_poly.type
_entity_poly.pdbx_seq_one_letter_code
_entity_poly.pdbx_strand_id
1 'polypeptide(L)'
;AYHGWLFDTCGNILETPPERNTAIIDSVKQKAYPVQTFIGLVWAYLGPDPAPAIPHYDVWARKDGLRKIVVHPQLDCNWFQAMENSVDPAHLQVLHQEFIGRGRKPVNTTRGFTDDVADYDFYLTDYGIIKHRTYVNGDSDEHPLIFPNILRQGNATQIRVPMDDHHTAHIFVHFEPTADGSEVEQGNDVPAERLAPYKDIPTATHPVAKYTMHSVLAQDHMAWETQGAIADRTVEHLSYSDRGVALLRRVLREQIEKVQMGLDPLAVVRD
;
A
#
# COMPACT_ATOMS: atom_id res chain seq x y z
N ALA A 1 16.91 -14.95 21.37
CA ALA A 1 18.20 -14.56 20.80
C ALA A 1 19.14 -15.75 20.66
N TYR A 2 20.11 -15.69 19.75
CA TYR A 2 20.98 -16.80 19.37
C TYR A 2 21.76 -17.40 20.54
N HIS A 3 22.22 -16.56 21.49
CA HIS A 3 22.89 -17.01 22.70
C HIS A 3 22.02 -16.93 23.96
N GLY A 4 20.69 -16.92 23.82
CA GLY A 4 19.76 -16.90 24.94
C GLY A 4 19.61 -15.53 25.63
N TRP A 5 20.17 -14.45 25.07
CA TRP A 5 19.96 -13.12 25.64
C TRP A 5 18.50 -12.74 25.59
N LEU A 6 17.99 -12.30 26.72
CA LEU A 6 16.59 -11.85 26.89
C LEU A 6 16.57 -10.32 26.96
N PHE A 7 15.61 -9.71 26.21
CA PHE A 7 15.38 -8.28 26.18
C PHE A 7 13.95 -7.96 26.58
N ASP A 8 13.75 -6.80 27.18
CA ASP A 8 12.43 -6.23 27.34
C ASP A 8 11.95 -5.54 26.05
N THR A 9 10.71 -5.05 26.04
CA THR A 9 10.11 -4.33 24.90
C THR A 9 10.72 -2.94 24.66
N CYS A 10 11.50 -2.43 25.61
CA CYS A 10 12.25 -1.18 25.48
C CYS A 10 13.69 -1.39 25.02
N GLY A 11 14.09 -2.65 24.80
CA GLY A 11 15.44 -3.03 24.35
C GLY A 11 16.50 -3.14 25.46
N ASN A 12 16.11 -3.09 26.73
CA ASN A 12 17.04 -3.33 27.81
C ASN A 12 17.34 -4.83 27.91
N ILE A 13 18.57 -5.19 28.23
CA ILE A 13 18.97 -6.57 28.44
C ILE A 13 18.47 -7.00 29.84
N LEU A 14 17.74 -8.11 29.90
CA LEU A 14 17.27 -8.70 31.15
C LEU A 14 18.15 -9.87 31.61
N GLU A 15 18.62 -10.70 30.66
CA GLU A 15 19.43 -11.87 30.93
C GLU A 15 20.48 -12.11 29.85
N THR A 16 21.65 -12.58 30.26
CA THR A 16 22.75 -13.00 29.37
C THR A 16 23.32 -14.36 29.84
N PRO A 17 22.60 -15.49 29.65
CA PRO A 17 22.92 -16.78 30.28
C PRO A 17 24.35 -17.27 30.10
N PRO A 18 25.00 -17.11 28.93
CA PRO A 18 26.39 -17.59 28.76
C PRO A 18 27.43 -16.64 29.31
N GLU A 19 27.07 -15.42 29.71
CA GLU A 19 28.03 -14.39 30.12
C GLU A 19 28.37 -14.49 31.63
N ARG A 20 29.66 -14.52 31.94
CA ARG A 20 30.09 -14.48 33.33
C ARG A 20 30.11 -13.07 33.92
N ASN A 21 30.23 -12.07 33.06
CA ASN A 21 30.23 -10.66 33.44
C ASN A 21 28.90 -10.01 33.05
N THR A 22 28.14 -9.57 34.05
CA THR A 22 26.83 -8.93 33.88
C THR A 22 26.91 -7.43 33.60
N ALA A 23 28.09 -6.83 33.58
CA ALA A 23 28.25 -5.39 33.29
C ALA A 23 27.69 -5.00 31.90
N ILE A 24 27.61 -5.95 30.98
CA ILE A 24 27.01 -5.73 29.65
C ILE A 24 25.53 -5.38 29.72
N ILE A 25 24.79 -5.86 30.73
CA ILE A 25 23.36 -5.64 30.94
C ILE A 25 23.10 -4.13 31.04
N ASP A 26 23.92 -3.40 31.78
CA ASP A 26 23.74 -1.97 32.01
C ASP A 26 24.42 -1.09 30.93
N SER A 27 25.29 -1.67 30.11
CA SER A 27 26.09 -0.91 29.15
C SER A 27 25.60 -0.97 27.72
N VAL A 28 24.73 -1.94 27.39
CA VAL A 28 24.22 -2.15 26.03
C VAL A 28 22.70 -2.13 26.03
N LYS A 29 22.15 -1.38 25.10
CA LYS A 29 20.71 -1.33 24.84
C LYS A 29 20.42 -1.64 23.37
N GLN A 30 19.55 -2.61 23.14
CA GLN A 30 19.05 -2.91 21.80
C GLN A 30 18.07 -1.82 21.36
N LYS A 31 18.18 -1.39 20.11
CA LYS A 31 17.18 -0.46 19.56
C LYS A 31 15.82 -1.13 19.53
N ALA A 32 14.83 -0.51 20.13
CA ALA A 32 13.44 -0.92 20.13
C ALA A 32 12.56 0.12 19.40
N TYR A 33 11.41 -0.32 18.95
CA TYR A 33 10.46 0.52 18.22
C TYR A 33 9.07 0.38 18.81
N PRO A 34 8.28 1.47 18.91
CA PRO A 34 6.88 1.38 19.27
C PRO A 34 6.11 0.49 18.31
N VAL A 35 5.34 -0.44 18.85
CA VAL A 35 4.54 -1.40 18.09
C VAL A 35 3.11 -1.39 18.58
N GLN A 36 2.16 -1.39 17.65
CA GLN A 36 0.73 -1.51 17.94
C GLN A 36 0.08 -2.53 17.00
N THR A 37 -0.95 -3.22 17.49
CA THR A 37 -1.82 -4.05 16.66
C THR A 37 -3.10 -3.29 16.38
N PHE A 38 -3.43 -3.12 15.12
CA PHE A 38 -4.65 -2.45 14.68
C PHE A 38 -5.16 -3.08 13.38
N ILE A 39 -6.46 -3.35 13.29
CA ILE A 39 -7.13 -4.00 12.15
C ILE A 39 -6.48 -5.31 11.69
N GLY A 40 -5.96 -6.11 12.62
CA GLY A 40 -5.29 -7.40 12.31
C GLY A 40 -3.87 -7.27 11.76
N LEU A 41 -3.33 -6.07 11.65
CA LEU A 41 -1.95 -5.80 11.23
C LEU A 41 -1.10 -5.35 12.42
N VAL A 42 0.19 -5.69 12.38
CA VAL A 42 1.19 -5.19 13.32
C VAL A 42 1.87 -3.97 12.71
N TRP A 43 1.78 -2.84 13.39
CA TRP A 43 2.35 -1.56 12.96
C TRP A 43 3.57 -1.24 13.82
N ALA A 44 4.71 -0.99 13.20
CA ALA A 44 5.93 -0.57 13.87
C ALA A 44 6.32 0.83 13.40
N TYR A 45 6.53 1.74 14.34
CA TYR A 45 7.03 3.08 14.02
C TYR A 45 8.54 3.12 14.09
N LEU A 46 9.19 3.44 12.97
CA LEU A 46 10.65 3.44 12.83
C LEU A 46 11.29 4.85 12.87
N GLY A 47 10.46 5.88 13.03
CA GLY A 47 10.88 7.27 13.06
C GLY A 47 11.33 7.76 14.44
N PRO A 48 11.59 9.07 14.59
CA PRO A 48 11.97 9.69 15.86
C PRO A 48 10.76 9.82 16.80
N ASP A 49 11.02 9.73 18.11
CA ASP A 49 10.02 9.94 19.15
C ASP A 49 9.52 11.42 19.18
N PRO A 50 8.25 11.63 19.59
CA PRO A 50 7.23 10.64 19.91
C PRO A 50 6.62 9.99 18.66
N ALA A 51 6.20 8.74 18.79
CA ALA A 51 5.50 8.05 17.70
C ALA A 51 4.16 8.75 17.40
N PRO A 52 3.79 8.95 16.12
CA PRO A 52 2.47 9.45 15.74
C PRO A 52 1.37 8.41 16.03
N ALA A 53 0.13 8.84 16.05
CA ALA A 53 -1.01 7.95 16.12
C ALA A 53 -1.18 7.17 14.79
N ILE A 54 -1.69 5.95 14.87
CA ILE A 54 -2.16 5.24 13.67
C ILE A 54 -3.45 5.91 13.21
N PRO A 55 -3.52 6.42 11.96
CA PRO A 55 -4.73 7.09 11.48
C PRO A 55 -5.92 6.13 11.42
N HIS A 56 -7.07 6.58 11.88
CA HIS A 56 -8.31 5.82 11.82
C HIS A 56 -9.10 6.18 10.56
N TYR A 57 -8.61 5.75 9.40
CA TYR A 57 -9.33 5.96 8.15
C TYR A 57 -10.70 5.26 8.15
N ASP A 58 -11.61 5.72 7.30
CA ASP A 58 -13.01 5.29 7.26
C ASP A 58 -13.21 3.77 7.30
N VAL A 59 -12.65 3.02 6.34
CA VAL A 59 -12.77 1.56 6.27
C VAL A 59 -12.00 0.82 7.39
N TRP A 60 -11.10 1.51 8.08
CA TRP A 60 -10.40 0.96 9.23
C TRP A 60 -11.13 1.24 10.55
N ALA A 61 -11.87 2.34 10.64
CA ALA A 61 -12.57 2.79 11.84
C ALA A 61 -14.05 2.38 11.90
N ARG A 62 -14.69 2.16 10.75
CA ARG A 62 -16.11 1.79 10.67
C ARG A 62 -16.41 0.54 11.50
N LYS A 63 -17.58 0.54 12.16
CA LYS A 63 -18.07 -0.57 12.99
C LYS A 63 -19.24 -1.33 12.35
N ASP A 64 -19.79 -0.83 11.26
CA ASP A 64 -20.92 -1.40 10.54
C ASP A 64 -20.50 -2.45 9.50
N GLY A 65 -19.51 -3.27 9.82
CA GLY A 65 -19.04 -4.35 8.96
C GLY A 65 -17.77 -5.04 9.47
N LEU A 66 -17.30 -6.00 8.71
CA LEU A 66 -16.15 -6.83 9.00
C LEU A 66 -15.00 -6.55 8.03
N ARG A 67 -13.79 -6.76 8.51
CA ARG A 67 -12.56 -6.66 7.70
C ARG A 67 -12.02 -8.03 7.37
N LYS A 68 -11.40 -8.12 6.19
CA LYS A 68 -10.62 -9.26 5.73
C LYS A 68 -9.30 -8.74 5.17
N ILE A 69 -8.20 -9.40 5.51
CA ILE A 69 -6.88 -9.10 4.96
C ILE A 69 -6.60 -10.07 3.81
N VAL A 70 -6.15 -9.54 2.68
CA VAL A 70 -5.63 -10.34 1.57
C VAL A 70 -4.18 -9.95 1.33
N VAL A 71 -3.28 -10.89 1.53
CA VAL A 71 -1.85 -10.72 1.25
C VAL A 71 -1.60 -11.24 -0.15
N HIS A 72 -1.36 -10.31 -1.07
CA HIS A 72 -1.03 -10.62 -2.45
C HIS A 72 0.40 -11.17 -2.57
N PRO A 73 0.74 -11.82 -3.69
CA PRO A 73 2.11 -12.21 -3.97
C PRO A 73 3.07 -11.03 -3.83
N GLN A 74 4.27 -11.32 -3.32
CA GLN A 74 5.35 -10.33 -3.33
C GLN A 74 5.59 -9.84 -4.76
N LEU A 75 5.79 -8.54 -4.90
CA LEU A 75 6.17 -7.91 -6.15
C LEU A 75 7.69 -7.87 -6.24
N ASP A 76 8.24 -8.26 -7.38
CA ASP A 76 9.67 -8.17 -7.68
C ASP A 76 10.00 -6.82 -8.33
N CYS A 77 9.53 -5.76 -7.72
CA CYS A 77 9.77 -4.38 -8.15
C CYS A 77 9.70 -3.40 -6.99
N ASN A 78 10.22 -2.21 -7.23
CA ASN A 78 10.17 -1.09 -6.28
C ASN A 78 8.73 -0.65 -6.02
N TRP A 79 8.40 -0.40 -4.75
CA TRP A 79 7.07 0.00 -4.29
C TRP A 79 6.52 1.24 -5.00
N PHE A 80 7.41 2.15 -5.41
CA PHE A 80 6.99 3.41 -6.01
C PHE A 80 6.38 3.22 -7.41
N GLN A 81 6.85 2.22 -8.19
CA GLN A 81 6.23 1.84 -9.47
C GLN A 81 4.77 1.44 -9.28
N ALA A 82 4.49 0.63 -8.24
CA ALA A 82 3.13 0.26 -7.89
C ALA A 82 2.30 1.46 -7.39
N MET A 83 2.93 2.45 -6.72
CA MET A 83 2.23 3.66 -6.29
C MET A 83 1.93 4.63 -7.43
N GLU A 84 2.78 4.72 -8.45
CA GLU A 84 2.52 5.52 -9.65
C GLU A 84 1.24 5.08 -10.36
N ASN A 85 0.95 3.78 -10.39
CA ASN A 85 -0.32 3.24 -10.87
C ASN A 85 -1.54 3.79 -10.12
N SER A 86 -1.42 4.08 -8.82
CA SER A 86 -2.55 4.60 -8.03
C SER A 86 -3.05 5.97 -8.48
N VAL A 87 -2.20 6.74 -9.13
CA VAL A 87 -2.50 8.06 -9.68
C VAL A 87 -2.55 8.08 -11.21
N ASP A 88 -2.50 6.91 -11.85
CA ASP A 88 -2.74 6.76 -13.28
C ASP A 88 -4.18 6.27 -13.52
N PRO A 89 -5.06 7.10 -14.07
CA PRO A 89 -6.41 6.68 -14.42
C PRO A 89 -6.49 5.98 -15.79
N ALA A 90 -5.53 6.20 -16.68
CA ALA A 90 -5.61 5.79 -18.07
C ALA A 90 -5.45 4.27 -18.25
N HIS A 91 -4.58 3.61 -17.46
CA HIS A 91 -4.38 2.16 -17.55
C HIS A 91 -5.67 1.37 -17.30
N LEU A 92 -6.57 1.89 -16.45
CA LEU A 92 -7.83 1.24 -16.13
C LEU A 92 -8.68 1.01 -17.39
N GLN A 93 -8.71 1.97 -18.30
CA GLN A 93 -9.52 1.90 -19.52
C GLN A 93 -8.89 1.01 -20.60
N VAL A 94 -7.58 0.81 -20.55
CA VAL A 94 -6.84 0.09 -21.58
C VAL A 94 -6.40 -1.29 -21.10
N LEU A 95 -5.63 -1.36 -20.02
CA LEU A 95 -5.07 -2.61 -19.51
C LEU A 95 -6.17 -3.56 -19.01
N HIS A 96 -7.16 -3.01 -18.31
CA HIS A 96 -8.22 -3.80 -17.66
C HIS A 96 -9.50 -3.94 -18.49
N GLN A 97 -9.51 -3.50 -19.73
CA GLN A 97 -10.72 -3.47 -20.55
C GLN A 97 -11.44 -4.84 -20.68
N GLU A 98 -10.72 -5.95 -20.60
CA GLU A 98 -11.32 -7.29 -20.63
C GLU A 98 -12.15 -7.61 -19.38
N PHE A 99 -11.76 -7.08 -18.22
CA PHE A 99 -12.46 -7.29 -16.95
C PHE A 99 -13.49 -6.21 -16.66
N ILE A 100 -13.27 -5.02 -17.21
CA ILE A 100 -13.95 -3.80 -16.84
C ILE A 100 -14.69 -3.19 -18.04
N GLY A 101 -14.44 -3.66 -19.21
CA GLY A 101 -14.32 -3.19 -20.44
C GLY A 101 -15.36 -2.93 -21.47
N ARG A 102 -14.87 -2.59 -22.64
CA ARG A 102 -15.67 -2.27 -23.84
C ARG A 102 -16.70 -3.35 -24.12
N GLY A 103 -17.99 -3.01 -23.99
CA GLY A 103 -19.11 -3.83 -24.41
C GLY A 103 -19.55 -4.94 -23.46
N ARG A 104 -18.97 -5.09 -22.28
CA ARG A 104 -19.51 -5.92 -21.20
C ARG A 104 -20.25 -5.03 -20.21
N LYS A 105 -21.48 -5.42 -19.84
CA LYS A 105 -22.13 -4.80 -18.69
C LYS A 105 -21.20 -4.97 -17.49
N PRO A 106 -20.88 -3.90 -16.75
CA PRO A 106 -20.00 -4.01 -15.60
C PRO A 106 -20.55 -5.07 -14.66
N VAL A 107 -19.73 -6.09 -14.38
CA VAL A 107 -20.00 -7.03 -13.31
C VAL A 107 -19.60 -6.30 -12.04
N ASN A 108 -20.59 -5.77 -11.31
CA ASN A 108 -20.39 -4.94 -10.12
C ASN A 108 -19.62 -3.63 -10.35
N THR A 109 -20.31 -2.72 -10.82
CA THR A 109 -20.36 -1.27 -10.66
C THR A 109 -19.41 -0.65 -9.62
N THR A 110 -18.14 -0.69 -9.85
CA THR A 110 -17.39 0.52 -9.60
C THR A 110 -17.51 1.33 -10.89
N ARG A 111 -18.34 2.38 -10.86
CA ARG A 111 -18.34 3.36 -11.95
C ARG A 111 -16.89 3.72 -12.24
N GLY A 112 -16.53 3.85 -13.49
CA GLY A 112 -15.21 4.33 -13.82
C GLY A 112 -14.34 3.46 -14.66
N PHE A 113 -14.88 2.39 -15.14
CA PHE A 113 -14.21 1.48 -16.03
C PHE A 113 -14.83 1.45 -17.43
N THR A 114 -15.59 2.44 -17.77
CA THR A 114 -16.20 2.59 -19.07
C THR A 114 -15.48 3.66 -19.88
N ASP A 115 -15.67 3.68 -21.18
CA ASP A 115 -15.19 4.73 -22.10
C ASP A 115 -15.81 6.11 -21.80
N ASP A 116 -16.53 6.26 -20.69
CA ASP A 116 -17.36 7.41 -20.35
C ASP A 116 -16.64 8.46 -19.49
N VAL A 117 -15.34 8.32 -19.26
CA VAL A 117 -14.58 9.33 -18.52
C VAL A 117 -14.30 10.52 -19.43
N ALA A 118 -14.78 11.69 -19.00
CA ALA A 118 -14.61 12.94 -19.72
C ALA A 118 -13.29 13.65 -19.36
N ASP A 119 -12.88 13.60 -18.08
CA ASP A 119 -11.67 14.25 -17.60
C ASP A 119 -11.14 13.63 -16.30
N TYR A 120 -9.86 13.93 -16.00
CA TYR A 120 -9.16 13.54 -14.80
C TYR A 120 -8.55 14.78 -14.13
N ASP A 121 -8.80 14.93 -12.84
CA ASP A 121 -8.17 15.94 -12.01
C ASP A 121 -7.44 15.33 -10.82
N PHE A 122 -6.44 16.05 -10.33
CA PHE A 122 -5.63 15.64 -9.19
C PHE A 122 -5.42 16.84 -8.27
N TYR A 123 -5.74 16.68 -7.00
CA TYR A 123 -5.50 17.73 -6.02
C TYR A 123 -4.89 17.19 -4.74
N LEU A 124 -4.10 18.03 -4.09
CA LEU A 124 -3.38 17.71 -2.87
C LEU A 124 -4.27 17.99 -1.65
N THR A 125 -4.18 17.09 -0.67
CA THR A 125 -4.81 17.23 0.66
C THR A 125 -3.75 17.04 1.75
N ASP A 126 -4.13 17.21 3.01
CA ASP A 126 -3.24 17.00 4.17
C ASP A 126 -2.80 15.54 4.34
N TYR A 127 -3.48 14.60 3.69
CA TYR A 127 -3.15 13.18 3.77
C TYR A 127 -2.61 12.58 2.47
N GLY A 128 -2.62 13.33 1.37
CA GLY A 128 -2.09 12.83 0.09
C GLY A 128 -2.77 13.43 -1.13
N ILE A 129 -2.98 12.61 -2.16
CA ILE A 129 -3.51 13.04 -3.45
C ILE A 129 -4.88 12.42 -3.69
N ILE A 130 -5.85 13.22 -4.07
CA ILE A 130 -7.13 12.74 -4.61
C ILE A 130 -7.01 12.68 -6.13
N LYS A 131 -7.28 11.50 -6.69
CA LYS A 131 -7.55 11.31 -8.11
C LYS A 131 -9.05 11.45 -8.31
N HIS A 132 -9.48 12.48 -9.01
CA HIS A 132 -10.87 12.77 -9.35
C HIS A 132 -11.13 12.44 -10.81
N ARG A 133 -12.25 11.76 -11.10
CA ARG A 133 -12.69 11.47 -12.47
C ARG A 133 -14.07 12.06 -12.67
N THR A 134 -14.24 12.73 -13.79
CA THR A 134 -15.54 13.22 -14.25
C THR A 134 -16.00 12.37 -15.44
N TYR A 135 -17.23 11.94 -15.42
CA TYR A 135 -17.83 11.12 -16.49
C TYR A 135 -18.65 11.97 -17.45
N VAL A 136 -18.81 11.48 -18.68
CA VAL A 136 -19.57 12.16 -19.73
C VAL A 136 -21.04 12.43 -19.32
N ASN A 137 -21.61 11.59 -18.46
CA ASN A 137 -22.95 11.76 -17.91
C ASN A 137 -23.05 12.78 -16.76
N GLY A 138 -21.94 13.43 -16.40
CA GLY A 138 -21.86 14.40 -15.31
C GLY A 138 -21.62 13.82 -13.92
N ASP A 139 -21.56 12.49 -13.78
CA ASP A 139 -21.17 11.84 -12.52
C ASP A 139 -19.67 12.05 -12.26
N SER A 140 -19.25 11.86 -11.03
CA SER A 140 -17.83 11.84 -10.66
C SER A 140 -17.52 10.82 -9.57
N ASP A 141 -16.25 10.44 -9.45
CA ASP A 141 -15.72 9.69 -8.32
C ASP A 141 -14.32 10.12 -7.92
N GLU A 142 -13.92 9.71 -6.74
CA GLU A 142 -12.64 10.05 -6.14
C GLU A 142 -11.95 8.83 -5.58
N HIS A 143 -10.63 8.77 -5.79
CA HIS A 143 -9.78 7.73 -5.22
C HIS A 143 -8.60 8.39 -4.48
N PRO A 144 -8.64 8.39 -3.14
CA PRO A 144 -7.54 8.90 -2.35
C PRO A 144 -6.30 8.01 -2.42
N LEU A 145 -5.17 8.57 -2.81
CA LEU A 145 -3.85 8.05 -2.48
C LEU A 145 -3.44 8.69 -1.15
N ILE A 146 -3.37 7.88 -0.11
CA ILE A 146 -2.92 8.30 1.21
C ILE A 146 -1.40 8.12 1.26
N PHE A 147 -0.72 9.22 1.49
CA PHE A 147 0.74 9.26 1.45
C PHE A 147 1.37 8.42 2.58
N PRO A 148 2.48 7.69 2.31
CA PRO A 148 3.14 7.57 1.02
C PRO A 148 2.68 6.38 0.16
N ASN A 149 2.01 5.36 0.71
CA ASN A 149 1.95 4.04 0.11
C ASN A 149 0.60 3.33 0.20
N ILE A 150 -0.49 4.07 0.44
CA ILE A 150 -1.84 3.51 0.56
C ILE A 150 -2.74 4.08 -0.54
N LEU A 151 -3.44 3.18 -1.26
CA LEU A 151 -4.56 3.56 -2.13
C LEU A 151 -5.88 3.17 -1.47
N ARG A 152 -6.79 4.13 -1.35
CA ARG A 152 -8.17 3.91 -0.90
C ARG A 152 -9.09 3.78 -2.11
N GLN A 153 -9.73 2.62 -2.27
CA GLN A 153 -10.60 2.36 -3.42
C GLN A 153 -11.79 1.46 -3.04
N GLY A 154 -13.00 1.87 -3.39
CA GLY A 154 -14.22 1.14 -3.04
C GLY A 154 -14.32 0.95 -1.52
N ASN A 155 -14.48 -0.27 -1.03
CA ASN A 155 -14.44 -0.62 0.39
C ASN A 155 -13.11 -1.28 0.79
N ALA A 156 -12.01 -0.88 0.18
CA ALA A 156 -10.70 -1.46 0.45
C ALA A 156 -9.60 -0.41 0.53
N THR A 157 -8.55 -0.73 1.25
CA THR A 157 -7.25 -0.06 1.15
C THR A 157 -6.21 -1.04 0.64
N GLN A 158 -5.39 -0.58 -0.27
CA GLN A 158 -4.23 -1.29 -0.79
C GLN A 158 -2.97 -0.66 -0.18
N ILE A 159 -2.17 -1.46 0.49
CA ILE A 159 -0.93 -0.99 1.13
C ILE A 159 0.25 -1.63 0.39
N ARG A 160 1.14 -0.81 -0.17
CA ARG A 160 2.35 -1.26 -0.85
C ARG A 160 3.54 -0.99 0.04
N VAL A 161 3.94 -2.01 0.80
CA VAL A 161 4.99 -1.89 1.81
C VAL A 161 6.35 -2.19 1.18
N PRO A 162 7.29 -1.24 1.14
CA PRO A 162 8.65 -1.52 0.67
C PRO A 162 9.31 -2.53 1.60
N MET A 163 9.79 -3.64 1.03
CA MET A 163 10.62 -4.62 1.75
C MET A 163 12.10 -4.28 1.62
N ASP A 164 12.48 -3.86 0.43
CA ASP A 164 13.77 -3.30 0.05
C ASP A 164 13.58 -2.46 -1.23
N ASP A 165 14.68 -2.07 -1.90
CA ASP A 165 14.63 -1.26 -3.12
C ASP A 165 14.02 -1.99 -4.33
N HIS A 166 13.94 -3.33 -4.28
CA HIS A 166 13.56 -4.17 -5.41
C HIS A 166 12.32 -5.04 -5.15
N HIS A 167 11.82 -5.07 -3.90
CA HIS A 167 10.71 -5.93 -3.50
C HIS A 167 9.66 -5.17 -2.70
N THR A 168 8.41 -5.48 -2.95
CA THR A 168 7.26 -4.85 -2.29
C THR A 168 6.28 -5.89 -1.78
N ALA A 169 5.87 -5.77 -0.52
CA ALA A 169 4.72 -6.50 -0.01
C ALA A 169 3.43 -5.75 -0.37
N HIS A 170 2.44 -6.46 -0.90
CA HIS A 170 1.17 -5.90 -1.33
C HIS A 170 0.04 -6.49 -0.48
N ILE A 171 -0.61 -5.64 0.31
CA ILE A 171 -1.62 -6.03 1.28
C ILE A 171 -2.91 -5.27 1.02
N PHE A 172 -4.03 -5.98 1.00
CA PHE A 172 -5.37 -5.39 0.99
C PHE A 172 -6.03 -5.55 2.35
N VAL A 173 -6.67 -4.49 2.80
CA VAL A 173 -7.66 -4.53 3.87
C VAL A 173 -9.01 -4.26 3.24
N HIS A 174 -9.83 -5.29 3.08
CA HIS A 174 -11.21 -5.18 2.61
C HIS A 174 -12.14 -4.93 3.78
N PHE A 175 -13.16 -4.12 3.55
CA PHE A 175 -14.25 -3.90 4.48
C PHE A 175 -15.56 -4.33 3.85
N GLU A 176 -16.27 -5.22 4.51
CA GLU A 176 -17.58 -5.73 4.08
C GLU A 176 -18.64 -5.17 5.03
N PRO A 177 -19.43 -4.16 4.61
CA PRO A 177 -20.48 -3.62 5.45
C PRO A 177 -21.57 -4.65 5.69
N THR A 178 -22.21 -4.61 6.85
CA THR A 178 -23.41 -5.39 7.13
C THR A 178 -24.55 -4.94 6.23
N ALA A 179 -25.44 -5.86 5.87
CA ALA A 179 -26.53 -5.58 4.93
C ALA A 179 -27.52 -4.53 5.46
N ASP A 180 -27.68 -4.45 6.76
CA ASP A 180 -28.62 -3.58 7.46
C ASP A 180 -27.93 -2.36 8.16
N GLY A 181 -26.61 -2.23 8.00
CA GLY A 181 -25.83 -1.17 8.65
C GLY A 181 -25.64 -1.36 10.17
N SER A 182 -25.94 -2.55 10.70
CA SER A 182 -25.74 -2.85 12.12
C SER A 182 -24.26 -2.88 12.50
N GLU A 183 -23.94 -2.41 13.71
CA GLU A 183 -22.59 -2.49 14.24
C GLU A 183 -22.20 -3.93 14.59
N VAL A 184 -20.96 -4.29 14.26
CA VAL A 184 -20.32 -5.57 14.59
C VAL A 184 -19.01 -5.29 15.30
N GLU A 185 -18.79 -5.91 16.44
CA GLU A 185 -17.50 -5.84 17.11
C GLU A 185 -16.52 -6.81 16.44
N GLN A 186 -15.50 -6.25 15.80
CA GLN A 186 -14.36 -6.99 15.28
C GLN A 186 -13.10 -6.47 15.95
N GLY A 187 -12.47 -7.28 16.78
CA GLY A 187 -11.16 -6.99 17.37
C GLY A 187 -10.02 -7.10 16.35
N ASN A 188 -8.83 -7.38 16.87
CA ASN A 188 -7.63 -7.56 16.02
C ASN A 188 -7.51 -8.96 15.38
N ASP A 189 -8.43 -9.87 15.65
CA ASP A 189 -8.48 -11.20 15.01
C ASP A 189 -9.21 -11.09 13.66
N VAL A 190 -8.51 -10.49 12.69
CA VAL A 190 -9.01 -10.27 11.34
C VAL A 190 -8.59 -11.43 10.45
N PRO A 191 -9.52 -12.13 9.77
CA PRO A 191 -9.18 -13.19 8.84
C PRO A 191 -8.19 -12.74 7.77
N ALA A 192 -7.14 -13.53 7.56
CA ALA A 192 -6.11 -13.23 6.57
C ALA A 192 -5.91 -14.39 5.59
N GLU A 193 -5.86 -14.07 4.31
CA GLU A 193 -5.61 -15.00 3.22
C GLU A 193 -4.34 -14.60 2.47
N ARG A 194 -3.51 -15.58 2.09
CA ARG A 194 -2.37 -15.38 1.20
C ARG A 194 -2.67 -15.96 -0.17
N LEU A 195 -2.47 -15.16 -1.20
CA LEU A 195 -2.67 -15.58 -2.59
C LEU A 195 -1.39 -16.15 -3.19
N ALA A 196 -1.56 -17.10 -4.11
CA ALA A 196 -0.47 -17.65 -4.91
C ALA A 196 0.07 -16.59 -5.90
N PRO A 197 1.34 -16.70 -6.34
CA PRO A 197 1.89 -15.83 -7.35
C PRO A 197 1.07 -15.82 -8.65
N TYR A 198 0.98 -14.66 -9.28
CA TYR A 198 0.31 -14.48 -10.58
C TYR A 198 1.25 -14.76 -11.75
N LYS A 199 2.37 -15.41 -11.49
CA LYS A 199 3.37 -15.78 -12.49
C LYS A 199 3.98 -17.14 -12.16
N ASP A 200 4.41 -17.84 -13.21
CA ASP A 200 5.19 -19.06 -13.05
C ASP A 200 6.61 -18.71 -12.59
N ILE A 201 7.20 -19.59 -11.79
CA ILE A 201 8.60 -19.45 -11.39
C ILE A 201 9.48 -19.74 -12.63
N PRO A 202 10.41 -18.84 -12.97
CA PRO A 202 11.34 -19.09 -14.06
C PRO A 202 12.14 -20.39 -13.87
N THR A 203 12.32 -21.14 -14.94
CA THR A 203 13.11 -22.37 -14.95
C THR A 203 14.26 -22.26 -15.93
N ALA A 204 15.20 -23.22 -15.92
CA ALA A 204 16.31 -23.24 -16.85
C ALA A 204 15.84 -23.33 -18.33
N THR A 205 14.68 -23.94 -18.59
CA THR A 205 14.09 -24.07 -19.94
C THR A 205 13.15 -22.90 -20.29
N HIS A 206 12.66 -22.19 -19.28
CA HIS A 206 11.77 -21.02 -19.42
C HIS A 206 12.27 -19.90 -18.51
N PRO A 207 13.33 -19.18 -18.92
CA PRO A 207 14.01 -18.20 -18.05
C PRO A 207 13.19 -16.93 -17.80
N VAL A 208 12.10 -16.71 -18.53
CA VAL A 208 11.21 -15.55 -18.36
C VAL A 208 9.93 -16.01 -17.65
N ALA A 209 9.54 -15.31 -16.59
CA ALA A 209 8.28 -15.55 -15.91
C ALA A 209 7.09 -15.36 -16.86
N LYS A 210 6.17 -16.31 -16.86
CA LYS A 210 4.90 -16.20 -17.58
C LYS A 210 3.81 -15.77 -16.60
N TYR A 211 3.23 -14.60 -16.85
CA TYR A 211 2.16 -14.07 -16.03
C TYR A 211 0.80 -14.68 -16.40
N THR A 212 -0.02 -14.92 -15.39
CA THR A 212 -1.42 -15.32 -15.54
C THR A 212 -2.30 -14.09 -15.44
N MET A 213 -2.90 -13.69 -16.56
CA MET A 213 -3.65 -12.42 -16.71
C MET A 213 -5.13 -12.55 -16.35
N HIS A 214 -5.47 -13.34 -15.33
CA HIS A 214 -6.84 -13.76 -15.01
C HIS A 214 -7.64 -12.76 -14.16
N SER A 215 -7.02 -11.67 -13.73
CA SER A 215 -7.66 -10.63 -12.91
C SER A 215 -7.01 -9.27 -13.13
N VAL A 216 -7.71 -8.20 -12.72
CA VAL A 216 -7.18 -6.83 -12.71
C VAL A 216 -5.83 -6.77 -12.03
N LEU A 217 -5.72 -7.31 -10.81
CA LEU A 217 -4.48 -7.28 -10.04
C LEU A 217 -3.35 -8.13 -10.64
N ALA A 218 -3.68 -9.23 -11.31
CA ALA A 218 -2.69 -10.02 -12.03
C ALA A 218 -2.10 -9.23 -13.21
N GLN A 219 -2.92 -8.44 -13.90
CA GLN A 219 -2.47 -7.52 -14.95
C GLN A 219 -1.62 -6.38 -14.39
N ASP A 220 -2.03 -5.80 -13.27
CA ASP A 220 -1.27 -4.77 -12.57
C ASP A 220 0.12 -5.28 -12.14
N HIS A 221 0.18 -6.43 -11.48
CA HIS A 221 1.45 -7.03 -11.06
C HIS A 221 2.39 -7.25 -12.25
N MET A 222 1.86 -7.78 -13.35
CA MET A 222 2.64 -7.94 -14.59
C MET A 222 3.16 -6.59 -15.06
N ALA A 223 2.31 -5.57 -15.15
CA ALA A 223 2.69 -4.25 -15.65
C ALA A 223 3.73 -3.56 -14.75
N TRP A 224 3.64 -3.72 -13.43
CA TRP A 224 4.62 -3.15 -12.51
C TRP A 224 5.97 -3.86 -12.57
N GLU A 225 5.99 -5.18 -12.54
CA GLU A 225 7.23 -5.96 -12.51
C GLU A 225 7.98 -5.96 -13.85
N THR A 226 7.26 -5.90 -14.98
CA THR A 226 7.90 -5.92 -16.31
C THR A 226 8.59 -4.61 -16.69
N GLN A 227 8.41 -3.54 -15.89
CA GLN A 227 9.24 -2.33 -15.97
C GLN A 227 10.66 -2.54 -15.42
N GLY A 228 10.94 -3.71 -14.85
CA GLY A 228 12.19 -4.03 -14.14
C GLY A 228 12.08 -3.77 -12.64
N ALA A 229 13.06 -4.26 -11.89
CA ALA A 229 13.09 -4.13 -10.43
C ALA A 229 13.03 -2.66 -9.97
N ILE A 230 13.67 -1.76 -10.71
CA ILE A 230 13.55 -0.30 -10.60
C ILE A 230 13.35 0.24 -12.02
N ALA A 231 12.21 0.88 -12.27
CA ALA A 231 11.90 1.46 -13.58
C ALA A 231 12.90 2.56 -13.95
N ASP A 232 13.42 2.51 -15.18
CA ASP A 232 14.31 3.55 -15.71
C ASP A 232 13.49 4.77 -16.15
N ARG A 233 13.42 5.75 -15.28
CA ARG A 233 12.66 6.99 -15.53
C ARG A 233 13.40 7.99 -16.42
N THR A 234 14.62 7.68 -16.87
CA THR A 234 15.39 8.58 -17.77
C THR A 234 14.95 8.48 -19.22
N VAL A 235 14.27 7.38 -19.56
CA VAL A 235 13.81 7.10 -20.94
C VAL A 235 12.29 7.19 -21.10
N GLU A 236 11.58 7.59 -20.07
CA GLU A 236 10.12 7.72 -20.12
C GLU A 236 9.66 9.03 -20.78
N HIS A 237 8.43 9.01 -21.29
CA HIS A 237 7.79 10.16 -21.91
C HIS A 237 6.42 10.40 -21.27
N LEU A 238 6.37 11.28 -20.27
CA LEU A 238 5.12 11.65 -19.61
C LEU A 238 4.26 12.55 -20.51
N SER A 239 2.95 12.31 -20.49
CA SER A 239 1.96 13.02 -21.27
C SER A 239 0.82 13.55 -20.38
N TYR A 240 -0.26 14.03 -20.99
CA TYR A 240 -1.41 14.62 -20.28
C TYR A 240 -2.04 13.67 -19.25
N SER A 241 -2.18 12.39 -19.57
CA SER A 241 -2.71 11.37 -18.64
C SER A 241 -1.83 11.13 -17.43
N ASP A 242 -0.53 11.47 -17.49
CA ASP A 242 0.46 11.21 -16.45
C ASP A 242 0.60 12.37 -15.44
N ARG A 243 -0.30 13.36 -15.49
CA ARG A 243 -0.27 14.49 -14.54
C ARG A 243 -0.27 14.06 -13.08
N GLY A 244 -1.00 12.99 -12.76
CA GLY A 244 -1.03 12.39 -11.42
C GLY A 244 0.33 11.83 -11.01
N VAL A 245 1.01 11.14 -11.93
CA VAL A 245 2.36 10.59 -11.71
C VAL A 245 3.37 11.72 -11.47
N ALA A 246 3.33 12.77 -12.29
CA ALA A 246 4.18 13.94 -12.11
C ALA A 246 3.93 14.65 -10.76
N LEU A 247 2.65 14.78 -10.36
CA LEU A 247 2.27 15.33 -9.07
C LEU A 247 2.80 14.46 -7.91
N LEU A 248 2.60 13.15 -7.95
CA LEU A 248 3.07 12.22 -6.92
C LEU A 248 4.58 12.31 -6.72
N ARG A 249 5.35 12.36 -7.81
CA ARG A 249 6.81 12.48 -7.76
C ARG A 249 7.27 13.80 -7.14
N ARG A 250 6.60 14.88 -7.47
CA ARG A 250 6.85 16.19 -6.85
C ARG A 250 6.58 16.15 -5.36
N VAL A 251 5.40 15.67 -4.97
CA VAL A 251 4.99 15.56 -3.56
C VAL A 251 5.97 14.69 -2.79
N LEU A 252 6.38 13.54 -3.32
CA LEU A 252 7.33 12.67 -2.63
C LEU A 252 8.66 13.39 -2.35
N ARG A 253 9.22 14.13 -3.31
CA ARG A 253 10.45 14.92 -3.08
C ARG A 253 10.25 15.96 -1.98
N GLU A 254 9.17 16.73 -2.04
CA GLU A 254 8.84 17.73 -1.02
C GLU A 254 8.70 17.11 0.38
N GLN A 255 8.13 15.90 0.48
CA GLN A 255 7.98 15.21 1.76
C GLN A 255 9.31 14.63 2.27
N ILE A 256 10.20 14.16 1.38
CA ILE A 256 11.55 13.74 1.73
C ILE A 256 12.33 14.92 2.30
N GLU A 257 12.26 16.10 1.67
CA GLU A 257 12.90 17.33 2.15
C GLU A 257 12.39 17.73 3.53
N LYS A 258 11.06 17.65 3.78
CA LYS A 258 10.47 17.90 5.11
C LYS A 258 11.05 16.96 6.16
N VAL A 259 11.09 15.65 5.88
CA VAL A 259 11.64 14.66 6.81
C VAL A 259 13.13 14.93 7.10
N GLN A 260 13.91 15.31 6.10
CA GLN A 260 15.32 15.69 6.27
C GLN A 260 15.50 16.93 7.16
N MET A 261 14.52 17.84 7.17
CA MET A 261 14.46 18.99 8.08
C MET A 261 13.89 18.67 9.47
N GLY A 262 13.52 17.41 9.74
CA GLY A 262 12.89 16.99 11.00
C GLY A 262 11.42 17.36 11.13
N LEU A 263 10.75 17.65 10.01
CA LEU A 263 9.31 17.97 9.96
C LEU A 263 8.51 16.73 9.59
N ASP A 264 7.25 16.70 10.01
CA ASP A 264 6.34 15.63 9.63
C ASP A 264 5.96 15.70 8.15
N PRO A 265 5.97 14.56 7.45
CA PRO A 265 5.42 14.47 6.11
C PRO A 265 3.87 14.47 6.14
N LEU A 266 3.26 14.44 4.96
CA LEU A 266 1.81 14.26 4.82
C LEU A 266 1.30 12.99 5.52
N ALA A 267 0.05 13.00 5.92
CA ALA A 267 -0.68 11.90 6.56
C ALA A 267 -0.18 11.51 7.97
N VAL A 268 0.75 12.25 8.56
CA VAL A 268 1.15 12.05 9.96
C VAL A 268 0.13 12.71 10.89
N VAL A 269 -0.41 11.93 11.83
CA VAL A 269 -1.37 12.40 12.85
C VAL A 269 -0.68 12.35 14.20
N ARG A 270 -0.59 13.50 14.90
CA ARG A 270 0.10 13.61 16.19
C ARG A 270 -0.85 13.63 17.40
N ASP A 271 -2.13 13.97 17.18
CA ASP A 271 -3.15 14.13 18.23
C ASP A 271 -4.44 13.38 17.89
#